data_14d58ca944c5f8decd2ec74156c31835
#
_entry.id   14d58ca944c5f8decd2ec74156c31835
#
_cell.length_a   1.000
_cell.length_b   1.000
_cell.length_c   1.000
_cell.angle_alpha   90.00
_cell.angle_beta   90.00
_cell.angle_gamma   90.00
#
_symmetry.space_group_name_H-M   'P 1'
#
loop_
_entity.id
_entity.type
_entity.pdbx_description
1 polymer ?
#
loop_
_entity_poly.entity_id
_entity_poly.type
_entity_poly.pdbx_seq_one_letter_code
_entity_poly.pdbx_strand_id
1 'polypeptide(L)'
;MKQINKALGVLQKVQTAAGGMFLTIFLFTVVFQILSRYLGIVATWTEEVSMYSFIWATFLGAGAMVYEDRHFAFTSVSDMLKNQRAKTILSIFIKVIMLVFSVLMLYYGVLVTKQFWNYKWTTLPQFSRGPVWLCMPLCGTTATLYLLGQLGQLILDLVKGGDTACKPC
;
A
#
# COMPACT_ATOMS: atom_id res chain seq x y z
N MET A 1 -13.91 2.05 -19.38
CA MET A 1 -13.00 2.84 -18.53
C MET A 1 -13.68 3.47 -17.31
N LYS A 2 -14.81 4.20 -17.44
CA LYS A 2 -15.49 4.86 -16.29
C LYS A 2 -15.91 3.91 -15.16
N GLN A 3 -16.31 2.69 -15.46
CA GLN A 3 -16.67 1.67 -14.45
C GLN A 3 -15.44 1.09 -13.73
N ILE A 4 -14.33 0.86 -14.44
CA ILE A 4 -13.08 0.35 -13.86
C ILE A 4 -12.52 1.37 -12.86
N ASN A 5 -12.49 2.64 -13.23
CA ASN A 5 -12.02 3.71 -12.34
C ASN A 5 -12.91 3.84 -11.08
N LYS A 6 -14.22 3.63 -11.23
CA LYS A 6 -15.13 3.63 -10.08
C LYS A 6 -14.87 2.45 -9.14
N ALA A 7 -14.63 1.26 -9.69
CA ALA A 7 -14.30 0.07 -8.91
C ALA A 7 -12.95 0.22 -8.18
N LEU A 8 -11.92 0.72 -8.86
CA LEU A 8 -10.61 0.98 -8.25
C LEU A 8 -10.70 2.05 -7.15
N GLY A 9 -11.52 3.09 -7.34
CA GLY A 9 -11.75 4.11 -6.31
C GLY A 9 -12.49 3.57 -5.07
N VAL A 10 -13.44 2.63 -5.25
CA VAL A 10 -14.07 1.96 -4.12
C VAL A 10 -13.08 1.06 -3.37
N LEU A 11 -12.27 0.30 -4.11
CA LEU A 11 -11.24 -0.56 -3.54
C LEU A 11 -10.24 0.26 -2.70
N GLN A 12 -9.78 1.40 -3.21
CA GLN A 12 -8.89 2.32 -2.51
C GLN A 12 -9.52 2.84 -1.21
N LYS A 13 -10.80 3.26 -1.23
CA LYS A 13 -11.50 3.74 -0.01
C LYS A 13 -11.59 2.63 1.05
N VAL A 14 -11.94 1.41 0.65
CA VAL A 14 -11.99 0.26 1.55
C VAL A 14 -10.62 -0.04 2.14
N GLN A 15 -9.58 -0.01 1.31
CA GLN A 15 -8.21 -0.25 1.72
C GLN A 15 -7.70 0.82 2.70
N THR A 16 -8.02 2.10 2.45
CA THR A 16 -7.68 3.21 3.36
C THR A 16 -8.42 3.09 4.69
N ALA A 17 -9.71 2.76 4.67
CA ALA A 17 -10.50 2.57 5.89
C ALA A 17 -9.97 1.38 6.71
N ALA A 18 -9.64 0.26 6.07
CA ALA A 18 -9.05 -0.89 6.74
C ALA A 18 -7.67 -0.57 7.33
N GLY A 19 -6.82 0.15 6.58
CA GLY A 19 -5.51 0.62 7.07
C GLY A 19 -5.66 1.52 8.29
N GLY A 20 -6.61 2.45 8.28
CA GLY A 20 -6.93 3.33 9.41
C GLY A 20 -7.43 2.57 10.63
N MET A 21 -8.26 1.53 10.43
CA MET A 21 -8.71 0.65 11.51
C MET A 21 -7.52 -0.08 12.18
N PHE A 22 -6.63 -0.68 11.39
CA PHE A 22 -5.43 -1.33 11.92
C PHE A 22 -4.49 -0.35 12.64
N LEU A 23 -4.36 0.87 12.13
CA LEU A 23 -3.59 1.93 12.80
C LEU A 23 -4.19 2.29 14.15
N THR A 24 -5.52 2.36 14.25
CA THR A 24 -6.22 2.62 15.51
C THR A 24 -6.00 1.48 16.52
N ILE A 25 -6.07 0.22 16.07
CA ILE A 25 -5.77 -0.95 16.91
C ILE A 25 -4.32 -0.88 17.40
N PHE A 26 -3.39 -0.56 16.53
CA PHE A 26 -1.97 -0.38 16.89
C PHE A 26 -1.81 0.66 17.99
N LEU A 27 -2.36 1.88 17.81
CA LEU A 27 -2.25 2.96 18.79
C LEU A 27 -2.86 2.56 20.13
N PHE A 28 -4.07 1.97 20.12
CA PHE A 28 -4.73 1.50 21.33
C PHE A 28 -3.88 0.46 22.07
N THR A 29 -3.34 -0.51 21.34
CA THR A 29 -2.53 -1.59 21.91
C THR A 29 -1.23 -1.06 22.52
N VAL A 30 -0.58 -0.09 21.87
CA VAL A 30 0.65 0.54 22.38
C VAL A 30 0.36 1.33 23.65
N VAL A 31 -0.70 2.14 23.68
CA VAL A 31 -1.11 2.88 24.88
C VAL A 31 -1.42 1.91 26.02
N PHE A 32 -2.19 0.86 25.75
CA PHE A 32 -2.50 -0.17 26.74
C PHE A 32 -1.23 -0.86 27.26
N GLN A 33 -0.25 -1.15 26.39
CA GLN A 33 1.02 -1.74 26.78
C GLN A 33 1.82 -0.85 27.73
N ILE A 34 1.85 0.46 27.47
CA ILE A 34 2.52 1.42 28.34
C ILE A 34 1.82 1.47 29.71
N LEU A 35 0.51 1.59 29.74
CA LEU A 35 -0.27 1.66 30.98
C LEU A 35 -0.13 0.37 31.80
N SER A 36 -0.17 -0.81 31.16
CA SER A 36 -0.01 -2.08 31.84
C SER A 36 1.34 -2.21 32.54
N ARG A 37 2.42 -1.70 31.92
CA ARG A 37 3.75 -1.66 32.54
C ARG A 37 3.79 -0.77 33.79
N TYR A 38 3.13 0.38 33.77
CA TYR A 38 3.02 1.25 34.96
C TYR A 38 2.24 0.60 36.10
N LEU A 39 1.25 -0.23 35.78
CA LEU A 39 0.44 -0.98 36.75
C LEU A 39 1.11 -2.28 37.23
N GLY A 40 2.29 -2.61 36.69
CA GLY A 40 3.00 -3.86 37.03
C GLY A 40 2.37 -5.12 36.40
N ILE A 41 1.48 -4.97 35.42
CA ILE A 41 0.82 -6.07 34.72
C ILE A 41 1.60 -6.37 33.45
N VAL A 42 2.10 -7.61 33.31
CA VAL A 42 2.83 -8.03 32.09
C VAL A 42 1.86 -8.53 31.04
N ALA A 43 1.52 -7.67 30.07
CA ALA A 43 0.67 -8.03 28.92
C ALA A 43 1.53 -8.36 27.70
N THR A 44 2.10 -9.56 27.63
CA THR A 44 3.03 -9.97 26.55
C THR A 44 2.38 -10.06 25.16
N TRP A 45 1.08 -10.32 25.09
CA TRP A 45 0.33 -10.43 23.84
C TRP A 45 0.20 -9.09 23.08
N THR A 46 0.29 -7.97 23.79
CA THR A 46 0.15 -6.63 23.19
C THR A 46 1.26 -6.31 22.20
N GLU A 47 2.46 -6.85 22.42
CA GLU A 47 3.61 -6.63 21.56
C GLU A 47 3.39 -7.23 20.15
N GLU A 48 2.94 -8.47 20.07
CA GLU A 48 2.63 -9.11 18.77
C GLU A 48 1.44 -8.46 18.07
N VAL A 49 0.38 -8.14 18.80
CA VAL A 49 -0.82 -7.48 18.23
C VAL A 49 -0.48 -6.10 17.68
N SER A 50 0.31 -5.29 18.41
CA SER A 50 0.72 -3.97 17.94
C SER A 50 1.59 -4.07 16.68
N MET A 51 2.59 -4.94 16.69
CA MET A 51 3.49 -5.13 15.56
C MET A 51 2.73 -5.56 14.30
N TYR A 52 1.85 -6.54 14.41
CA TYR A 52 1.11 -7.05 13.25
C TYR A 52 0.05 -6.07 12.76
N SER A 53 -0.61 -5.34 13.65
CA SER A 53 -1.54 -4.27 13.28
C SER A 53 -0.81 -3.15 12.54
N PHE A 54 0.38 -2.77 12.99
CA PHE A 54 1.21 -1.78 12.29
C PHE A 54 1.64 -2.23 10.90
N ILE A 55 2.06 -3.49 10.74
CA ILE A 55 2.40 -4.07 9.44
C ILE A 55 1.20 -3.98 8.48
N TRP A 56 0.01 -4.41 8.90
CA TRP A 56 -1.20 -4.32 8.09
C TRP A 56 -1.55 -2.88 7.73
N ALA A 57 -1.49 -1.95 8.69
CA ALA A 57 -1.75 -0.54 8.46
C ALA A 57 -0.80 0.05 7.41
N THR A 58 0.49 -0.27 7.51
CA THR A 58 1.53 0.24 6.62
C THR A 58 1.34 -0.28 5.19
N PHE A 59 1.14 -1.59 5.00
CA PHE A 59 0.97 -2.17 3.67
C PHE A 59 -0.35 -1.74 3.01
N LEU A 60 -1.45 -1.70 3.75
CA LEU A 60 -2.73 -1.20 3.21
C LEU A 60 -2.64 0.28 2.87
N GLY A 61 -2.05 1.09 3.74
CA GLY A 61 -1.83 2.51 3.49
C GLY A 61 -0.95 2.77 2.27
N ALA A 62 0.19 2.07 2.18
CA ALA A 62 1.09 2.19 1.03
C ALA A 62 0.40 1.82 -0.29
N GLY A 63 -0.36 0.72 -0.32
CA GLY A 63 -1.14 0.32 -1.50
C GLY A 63 -2.20 1.34 -1.90
N ALA A 64 -2.92 1.93 -0.93
CA ALA A 64 -3.93 2.95 -1.20
C ALA A 64 -3.33 4.24 -1.78
N MET A 65 -2.14 4.64 -1.33
CA MET A 65 -1.44 5.84 -1.82
C MET A 65 -0.96 5.71 -3.27
N VAL A 66 -0.75 4.50 -3.77
CA VAL A 66 -0.45 4.27 -5.20
C VAL A 66 -1.59 4.75 -6.10
N TYR A 67 -2.85 4.57 -5.67
CA TYR A 67 -4.01 5.05 -6.42
C TYR A 67 -4.09 6.57 -6.49
N GLU A 68 -3.75 7.28 -5.42
CA GLU A 68 -3.83 8.74 -5.34
C GLU A 68 -2.73 9.46 -6.13
N ASP A 69 -1.75 8.70 -6.67
CA ASP A 69 -0.59 9.25 -7.42
C ASP A 69 0.23 10.29 -6.62
N ARG A 70 0.07 10.30 -5.29
CA ARG A 70 0.71 11.25 -4.37
C ARG A 70 2.10 10.78 -3.96
N HIS A 71 2.99 10.54 -4.93
CA HIS A 71 4.38 10.28 -4.63
C HIS A 71 5.14 11.61 -4.55
N PHE A 72 5.43 12.03 -3.34
CA PHE A 72 6.09 13.29 -2.99
C PHE A 72 7.33 13.63 -3.83
N ALA A 73 8.13 12.65 -4.19
CA ALA A 73 9.30 12.83 -5.01
C ALA A 73 8.98 13.25 -6.45
N PHE A 74 7.79 12.89 -6.94
CA PHE A 74 7.39 13.12 -8.32
C PHE A 74 6.99 14.58 -8.59
N THR A 75 6.23 15.20 -7.69
CA THR A 75 5.79 16.60 -7.84
C THR A 75 6.99 17.54 -7.83
N SER A 76 7.92 17.37 -6.90
CA SER A 76 9.10 18.23 -6.78
C SER A 76 10.01 18.18 -8.01
N VAL A 77 10.25 16.98 -8.59
CA VAL A 77 11.09 16.84 -9.78
C VAL A 77 10.37 17.29 -11.05
N SER A 78 9.04 17.02 -11.14
CA SER A 78 8.26 17.43 -12.29
C SER A 78 8.10 18.95 -12.39
N ASP A 79 8.06 19.65 -11.26
CA ASP A 79 7.93 21.11 -11.22
C ASP A 79 9.21 21.83 -11.69
N MET A 80 10.38 21.18 -11.58
CA MET A 80 11.63 21.69 -12.12
C MET A 80 11.75 21.58 -13.66
N LEU A 81 10.97 20.71 -14.28
CA LEU A 81 10.99 20.47 -15.72
C LEU A 81 10.03 21.42 -16.45
N LYS A 82 10.56 22.35 -17.26
CA LYS A 82 9.74 23.26 -18.10
C LYS A 82 9.06 22.57 -19.28
N ASN A 83 9.55 21.42 -19.71
CA ASN A 83 9.06 20.73 -20.91
C ASN A 83 8.00 19.67 -20.56
N GLN A 84 6.78 19.84 -21.06
CA GLN A 84 5.65 18.94 -20.80
C GLN A 84 5.91 17.50 -21.26
N ARG A 85 6.58 17.31 -22.40
CA ARG A 85 6.95 15.97 -22.88
C ARG A 85 7.93 15.26 -21.93
N ALA A 86 8.89 15.99 -21.39
CA ALA A 86 9.84 15.44 -20.42
C ALA A 86 9.12 15.01 -19.12
N LYS A 87 8.13 15.77 -18.67
CA LYS A 87 7.28 15.40 -17.51
C LYS A 87 6.57 14.08 -17.73
N THR A 88 5.97 13.91 -18.89
CA THR A 88 5.23 12.69 -19.23
C THR A 88 6.13 11.45 -19.30
N ILE A 89 7.31 11.59 -19.95
CA ILE A 89 8.30 10.50 -20.04
C ILE A 89 8.79 10.11 -18.65
N LEU A 90 9.12 11.09 -17.81
CA LEU A 90 9.53 10.83 -16.43
C LEU A 90 8.44 10.12 -15.63
N SER A 91 7.17 10.52 -15.80
CA SER A 91 6.01 9.88 -15.18
C SER A 91 5.89 8.40 -15.57
N ILE A 92 6.03 8.09 -16.85
CA ILE A 92 5.98 6.71 -17.35
C ILE A 92 7.13 5.90 -16.75
N PHE A 93 8.34 6.44 -16.77
CA PHE A 93 9.53 5.76 -16.24
C PHE A 93 9.36 5.39 -14.77
N ILE A 94 8.90 6.32 -13.94
CA ILE A 94 8.65 6.07 -12.52
C ILE A 94 7.55 5.03 -12.33
N LYS A 95 6.43 5.13 -13.06
CA LYS A 95 5.32 4.15 -12.97
C LYS A 95 5.74 2.74 -13.40
N VAL A 96 6.65 2.63 -14.37
CA VAL A 96 7.21 1.32 -14.78
C VAL A 96 8.08 0.73 -13.66
N ILE A 97 8.96 1.52 -13.04
CA ILE A 97 9.77 1.06 -11.90
C ILE A 97 8.86 0.59 -10.75
N MET A 98 7.84 1.39 -10.43
CA MET A 98 6.87 1.03 -9.39
C MET A 98 6.10 -0.25 -9.72
N LEU A 99 5.75 -0.45 -10.98
CA LEU A 99 5.08 -1.67 -11.44
C LEU A 99 5.99 -2.90 -11.25
N VAL A 100 7.26 -2.80 -11.64
CA VAL A 100 8.23 -3.89 -11.43
C VAL A 100 8.35 -4.21 -9.94
N PHE A 101 8.51 -3.19 -9.09
CA PHE A 101 8.57 -3.37 -7.64
C PHE A 101 7.29 -4.02 -7.07
N SER A 102 6.12 -3.59 -7.53
CA SER A 102 4.82 -4.10 -7.11
C SER A 102 4.64 -5.59 -7.47
N VAL A 103 5.08 -5.99 -8.67
CA VAL A 103 5.06 -7.40 -9.12
C VAL A 103 6.04 -8.25 -8.30
N LEU A 104 7.25 -7.75 -8.04
CA LEU A 104 8.22 -8.44 -7.17
C LEU A 104 7.66 -8.60 -5.76
N MET A 105 7.02 -7.57 -5.22
CA MET A 105 6.39 -7.61 -3.91
C MET A 105 5.24 -8.62 -3.86
N LEU A 106 4.46 -8.75 -4.93
CA LEU A 106 3.44 -9.79 -5.05
C LEU A 106 4.07 -11.19 -5.03
N TYR A 107 5.09 -11.42 -5.87
CA TYR A 107 5.75 -12.73 -5.99
C TYR A 107 6.40 -13.16 -4.68
N TYR A 108 7.26 -12.32 -4.12
CA TYR A 108 7.93 -12.63 -2.85
C TYR A 108 6.96 -12.64 -1.66
N GLY A 109 5.92 -11.80 -1.68
CA GLY A 109 4.87 -11.80 -0.67
C GLY A 109 4.13 -13.14 -0.58
N VAL A 110 3.83 -13.77 -1.73
CA VAL A 110 3.23 -15.11 -1.77
C VAL A 110 4.20 -16.16 -1.21
N LEU A 111 5.49 -16.08 -1.55
CA LEU A 111 6.50 -17.01 -1.03
C LEU A 111 6.63 -16.91 0.49
N VAL A 112 6.74 -15.69 1.02
CA VAL A 112 6.83 -15.42 2.46
C VAL A 112 5.57 -15.92 3.17
N THR A 113 4.39 -15.64 2.63
CA THR A 113 3.13 -16.11 3.21
C THR A 113 3.08 -17.63 3.29
N LYS A 114 3.51 -18.34 2.23
CA LYS A 114 3.58 -19.81 2.24
C LYS A 114 4.58 -20.33 3.25
N GLN A 115 5.75 -19.73 3.35
CA GLN A 115 6.80 -20.12 4.27
C GLN A 115 6.36 -20.01 5.73
N PHE A 116 5.66 -18.90 6.08
CA PHE A 116 5.25 -18.62 7.45
C PHE A 116 3.83 -19.12 7.79
N TRP A 117 3.16 -19.82 6.88
CA TRP A 117 1.78 -20.26 7.06
C TRP A 117 1.55 -21.11 8.31
N ASN A 118 2.45 -22.05 8.56
CA ASN A 118 2.35 -23.00 9.68
C ASN A 118 3.05 -22.50 10.97
N TYR A 119 3.74 -21.37 10.91
CA TYR A 119 4.38 -20.82 12.11
C TYR A 119 3.32 -20.20 13.02
N LYS A 120 3.48 -20.42 14.32
CA LYS A 120 2.59 -19.88 15.35
C LYS A 120 3.13 -18.60 15.95
N TRP A 121 2.25 -17.81 16.55
CA TRP A 121 2.65 -16.65 17.34
C TRP A 121 3.44 -17.11 18.57
N THR A 122 4.34 -16.28 19.04
CA THR A 122 5.21 -16.62 20.18
C THR A 122 4.45 -16.51 21.50
N THR A 123 3.63 -15.47 21.65
CA THR A 123 2.85 -15.19 22.85
C THR A 123 1.46 -15.82 22.84
N LEU A 124 0.91 -16.07 21.65
CA LEU A 124 -0.41 -16.67 21.45
C LEU A 124 -0.33 -17.86 20.47
N PRO A 125 0.11 -19.05 20.92
CA PRO A 125 0.33 -20.22 20.05
C PRO A 125 -0.94 -20.73 19.34
N GLN A 126 -2.11 -20.24 19.71
CA GLN A 126 -3.40 -20.56 19.10
C GLN A 126 -3.54 -19.92 17.69
N PHE A 127 -2.84 -18.81 17.44
CA PHE A 127 -2.90 -18.09 16.16
C PHE A 127 -1.71 -18.43 15.27
N SER A 128 -1.97 -18.59 13.96
CA SER A 128 -0.93 -18.77 12.96
C SER A 128 -0.39 -17.42 12.46
N ARG A 129 0.88 -17.38 12.04
CA ARG A 129 1.50 -16.17 11.46
C ARG A 129 1.15 -15.97 9.99
N GLY A 130 0.67 -17.01 9.30
CA GLY A 130 0.34 -16.95 7.88
C GLY A 130 -0.54 -15.77 7.49
N PRO A 131 -1.70 -15.57 8.13
CA PRO A 131 -2.60 -14.46 7.82
C PRO A 131 -1.97 -13.07 7.95
N VAL A 132 -0.97 -12.92 8.82
CA VAL A 132 -0.26 -11.64 8.98
C VAL A 132 0.48 -11.26 7.72
N TRP A 133 1.13 -12.20 7.06
CA TRP A 133 1.92 -11.97 5.86
C TRP A 133 1.09 -11.79 4.58
N LEU A 134 -0.21 -12.09 4.62
CA LEU A 134 -1.15 -11.83 3.51
C LEU A 134 -1.23 -10.36 3.11
N CYS A 135 -0.87 -9.43 3.98
CA CYS A 135 -0.84 -8.01 3.66
C CYS A 135 0.13 -7.68 2.50
N MET A 136 1.26 -8.41 2.38
CA MET A 136 2.24 -8.18 1.30
C MET A 136 1.69 -8.52 -0.10
N PRO A 137 1.22 -9.76 -0.37
CA PRO A 137 0.65 -10.07 -1.69
C PRO A 137 -0.62 -9.28 -1.98
N LEU A 138 -1.41 -8.94 -0.97
CA LEU A 138 -2.61 -8.12 -1.13
C LEU A 138 -2.24 -6.68 -1.53
N CYS A 139 -1.24 -6.09 -0.90
CA CYS A 139 -0.72 -4.79 -1.30
C CYS A 139 -0.10 -4.85 -2.71
N GLY A 140 0.70 -5.87 -3.02
CA GLY A 140 1.30 -6.07 -4.34
C GLY A 140 0.26 -6.19 -5.45
N THR A 141 -0.83 -6.95 -5.24
CA THR A 141 -1.92 -7.08 -6.21
C THR A 141 -2.67 -5.78 -6.43
N THR A 142 -3.08 -5.09 -5.36
CA THR A 142 -3.81 -3.82 -5.47
C THR A 142 -2.95 -2.74 -6.11
N ALA A 143 -1.68 -2.60 -5.74
CA ALA A 143 -0.76 -1.65 -6.34
C ALA A 143 -0.53 -1.94 -7.84
N THR A 144 -0.37 -3.21 -8.22
CA THR A 144 -0.24 -3.61 -9.64
C THR A 144 -1.48 -3.23 -10.44
N LEU A 145 -2.69 -3.49 -9.90
CA LEU A 145 -3.95 -3.12 -10.56
C LEU A 145 -4.08 -1.60 -10.75
N TYR A 146 -3.72 -0.81 -9.74
CA TYR A 146 -3.76 0.65 -9.82
C TYR A 146 -2.78 1.17 -10.88
N LEU A 147 -1.54 0.68 -10.88
CA LEU A 147 -0.51 1.10 -11.80
C LEU A 147 -0.84 0.72 -13.26
N LEU A 148 -1.38 -0.47 -13.49
CA LEU A 148 -1.83 -0.88 -14.84
C LEU A 148 -2.97 0.03 -15.34
N GLY A 149 -3.93 0.39 -14.47
CA GLY A 149 -5.00 1.33 -14.80
C GLY A 149 -4.47 2.72 -15.17
N GLN A 150 -3.52 3.24 -14.40
CA GLN A 150 -2.91 4.55 -14.63
C GLN A 150 -2.02 4.59 -15.88
N LEU A 151 -1.19 3.55 -16.09
CA LEU A 151 -0.36 3.43 -17.28
C LEU A 151 -1.21 3.31 -18.55
N GLY A 152 -2.28 2.52 -18.51
CA GLY A 152 -3.21 2.39 -19.64
C GLY A 152 -3.83 3.72 -20.03
N GLN A 153 -4.24 4.54 -19.05
CA GLN A 153 -4.76 5.89 -19.32
C GLN A 153 -3.69 6.81 -19.92
N LEU A 154 -2.50 6.83 -19.35
CA LEU A 154 -1.41 7.70 -19.78
C LEU A 154 -0.96 7.37 -21.22
N ILE A 155 -0.89 6.08 -21.59
CA ILE A 155 -0.56 5.64 -22.95
C ILE A 155 -1.67 6.04 -23.93
N LEU A 156 -2.93 5.87 -23.57
CA LEU A 156 -4.07 6.27 -24.42
C LEU A 156 -4.10 7.77 -24.66
N ASP A 157 -3.76 8.58 -23.67
CA ASP A 157 -3.69 10.04 -23.79
C ASP A 157 -2.54 10.45 -24.72
N LEU A 158 -1.39 9.77 -24.66
CA LEU A 158 -0.29 9.99 -25.58
C LEU A 158 -0.63 9.62 -27.03
N VAL A 159 -1.29 8.49 -27.24
CA VAL A 159 -1.67 8.00 -28.59
C VAL A 159 -2.75 8.88 -29.24
N LYS A 160 -3.65 9.45 -28.43
CA LYS A 160 -4.72 10.33 -28.93
C LYS A 160 -4.26 11.74 -29.28
N GLY A 161 -2.95 12.02 -29.21
CA GLY A 161 -2.39 13.33 -29.59
C GLY A 161 -2.92 14.46 -28.71
N GLY A 162 -3.07 14.21 -27.44
CA GLY A 162 -3.77 15.13 -26.57
C GLY A 162 -2.91 16.13 -25.85
N ASP A 163 -3.30 17.36 -25.97
CA ASP A 163 -3.06 18.46 -25.03
C ASP A 163 -3.95 18.31 -23.75
N THR A 164 -3.97 17.15 -23.15
CA THR A 164 -4.61 17.01 -21.83
C THR A 164 -3.55 16.78 -20.77
N ALA A 165 -2.78 17.87 -20.57
CA ALA A 165 -1.99 18.02 -19.36
C ALA A 165 -2.82 17.76 -18.10
N CYS A 166 -2.22 17.05 -17.15
CA CYS A 166 -2.68 16.88 -15.78
C CYS A 166 -3.60 18.04 -15.32
N LYS A 167 -4.89 17.76 -15.11
CA LYS A 167 -5.69 18.60 -14.23
C LYS A 167 -5.11 18.44 -12.82
N PRO A 168 -4.63 19.52 -12.19
CA PRO A 168 -4.34 19.48 -10.77
C PRO A 168 -5.64 19.23 -10.02
N CYS A 169 -5.67 18.22 -9.20
CA CYS A 169 -6.69 18.06 -8.16
C CYS A 169 -6.38 18.99 -7.01
#